data_2a57c2245b6484b7cd845d4f5af0d832
#
_entry.id   2a57c2245b6484b7cd845d4f5af0d832
#
_cell.length_a   1.000
_cell.length_b   1.000
_cell.length_c   1.000
_cell.angle_alpha   90.00
_cell.angle_beta   90.00
_cell.angle_gamma   90.00
#
_symmetry.space_group_name_H-M   'P 1'
#
loop_
_entity.id
_entity.type
_entity.pdbx_description
1 polymer ?
#
loop_
_entity_poly.entity_id
_entity_poly.type
_entity_poly.pdbx_seq_one_letter_code
_entity_poly.pdbx_strand_id
1 'polypeptide(L)'
;NPNLTWETSEQWDLGLDLDLFRNRLSLQMDYFDKRTFNLIQTQTMNWPSTIGLDAMLVNQGEVRNRGFEFQANWSDRVNKNFSYYISGNFSYLKNWVSDIGVKNADGTPGVWVGDGSFRSTLPYVYQTAEGQPLNSFYLIKTNGIFQSDEEAAAYVDKNGNRIQPDAVAGDLKFVDYNGDGKIDDGDRQYCGNATPKTTFSFSGGITYKKLSVSAMFQGVGGAQSLYVAKCMLLSDVEGNFNRSKEILNAWSETNTSSNIPRLSKNDPNGNFTTPSDWYLEDASYLRLKNLTVSYDLSDYLRKWSHMKERNSNLMVYLSGENLFTITNYSGYDPEVSKESSILTPGIDDSSYPRSKGFVFGINLSL
;
A
#
# COMPACT_ATOMS: atom_id res chain seq x y z
N ASN A 1 13.44 -14.50 30.87
CA ASN A 1 12.87 -13.32 31.52
C ASN A 1 11.67 -13.73 32.40
N PRO A 2 11.81 -13.68 33.76
CA PRO A 2 10.74 -14.08 34.69
C PRO A 2 9.56 -13.09 34.69
N ASN A 3 9.72 -11.90 34.13
CA ASN A 3 8.71 -10.87 34.07
C ASN A 3 7.97 -10.82 32.73
N LEU A 4 8.14 -11.82 31.87
CA LEU A 4 7.45 -11.88 30.59
C LEU A 4 5.94 -12.10 30.82
N THR A 5 5.12 -11.22 30.26
CA THR A 5 3.66 -11.28 30.32
C THR A 5 3.04 -11.32 28.93
N TRP A 6 1.73 -11.47 28.87
CA TRP A 6 0.98 -11.41 27.62
C TRP A 6 0.89 -9.99 27.08
N GLU A 7 0.89 -9.89 25.75
CA GLU A 7 0.45 -8.66 25.08
C GLU A 7 -1.01 -8.37 25.42
N THR A 8 -1.34 -7.11 25.58
CA THR A 8 -2.69 -6.69 25.98
C THR A 8 -3.27 -5.73 24.96
N SER A 9 -4.53 -5.94 24.58
CA SER A 9 -5.30 -5.03 23.75
C SER A 9 -6.51 -4.49 24.47
N GLU A 10 -6.71 -3.19 24.41
CA GLU A 10 -7.89 -2.47 24.87
C GLU A 10 -8.53 -1.76 23.67
N GLN A 11 -9.86 -1.75 23.61
CA GLN A 11 -10.58 -1.10 22.52
C GLN A 11 -11.82 -0.38 23.05
N TRP A 12 -12.05 0.81 22.52
CA TRP A 12 -13.27 1.58 22.66
C TRP A 12 -13.98 1.63 21.34
N ASP A 13 -15.27 1.31 21.36
CA ASP A 13 -16.14 1.37 20.19
C ASP A 13 -17.37 2.20 20.50
N LEU A 14 -17.71 3.12 19.58
CA LEU A 14 -18.95 3.86 19.59
C LEU A 14 -19.65 3.67 18.25
N GLY A 15 -20.72 2.90 18.25
CA GLY A 15 -21.49 2.55 17.05
C GLY A 15 -22.87 3.20 17.04
N LEU A 16 -23.36 3.47 15.84
CA LEU A 16 -24.71 3.95 15.56
C LEU A 16 -25.29 3.22 14.35
N ASP A 17 -26.38 2.47 14.57
CA ASP A 17 -27.15 1.81 13.53
C ASP A 17 -28.50 2.51 13.33
N LEU A 18 -28.83 2.84 12.09
CA LEU A 18 -30.08 3.50 11.73
C LEU A 18 -30.75 2.80 10.56
N ASP A 19 -32.01 2.42 10.72
CA ASP A 19 -32.88 1.98 9.63
C ASP A 19 -33.97 3.03 9.38
N LEU A 20 -33.94 3.59 8.18
CA LEU A 20 -34.77 4.71 7.79
C LEU A 20 -35.64 4.36 6.57
N PHE A 21 -36.70 5.16 6.34
CA PHE A 21 -37.56 5.04 5.16
C PHE A 21 -38.18 3.65 4.97
N ARG A 22 -38.66 3.01 6.07
CA ARG A 22 -39.21 1.65 6.06
C ARG A 22 -38.16 0.61 5.60
N ASN A 23 -36.97 0.69 6.17
CA ASN A 23 -35.83 -0.19 5.90
C ASN A 23 -35.29 -0.12 4.46
N ARG A 24 -35.54 1.00 3.76
CA ARG A 24 -34.91 1.25 2.45
C ARG A 24 -33.47 1.74 2.59
N LEU A 25 -33.18 2.49 3.66
CA LEU A 25 -31.86 3.01 3.97
C LEU A 25 -31.42 2.41 5.30
N SER A 26 -30.31 1.68 5.29
CA SER A 26 -29.58 1.25 6.48
C SER A 26 -28.24 1.96 6.53
N LEU A 27 -27.95 2.58 7.67
CA LEU A 27 -26.67 3.27 7.94
C LEU A 27 -26.04 2.64 9.17
N GLN A 28 -24.73 2.40 9.07
CA GLN A 28 -23.88 1.96 10.18
C GLN A 28 -22.70 2.90 10.26
N MET A 29 -22.39 3.38 11.45
CA MET A 29 -21.28 4.29 11.74
C MET A 29 -20.61 3.84 13.00
N ASP A 30 -19.30 3.64 12.91
CA ASP A 30 -18.50 3.19 14.04
C ASP A 30 -17.25 4.05 14.17
N TYR A 31 -16.95 4.42 15.39
CA TYR A 31 -15.68 5.04 15.75
C TYR A 31 -14.99 4.14 16.77
N PHE A 32 -13.73 3.82 16.52
CA PHE A 32 -12.93 2.98 17.39
C PHE A 32 -11.58 3.61 17.73
N ASP A 33 -11.11 3.30 18.94
CA ASP A 33 -9.75 3.58 19.40
C ASP A 33 -9.24 2.31 20.09
N LYS A 34 -8.27 1.66 19.44
CA LYS A 34 -7.63 0.43 19.91
C LYS A 34 -6.18 0.69 20.27
N ARG A 35 -5.81 0.27 21.46
CA ARG A 35 -4.47 0.30 22.02
C ARG A 35 -3.97 -1.13 22.22
N THR A 36 -2.77 -1.44 21.74
CA THR A 36 -2.08 -2.70 22.03
C THR A 36 -0.75 -2.36 22.67
N PHE A 37 -0.51 -2.88 23.85
CA PHE A 37 0.65 -2.56 24.68
C PHE A 37 1.26 -3.83 25.31
N ASN A 38 2.42 -3.67 25.97
CA ASN A 38 3.23 -4.80 26.44
C ASN A 38 3.61 -5.73 25.27
N LEU A 39 3.92 -5.16 24.11
CA LEU A 39 4.32 -5.96 22.93
C LEU A 39 5.52 -6.81 23.27
N ILE A 40 5.50 -8.09 22.87
CA ILE A 40 6.61 -9.01 23.08
C ILE A 40 7.65 -8.79 21.98
N GLN A 41 8.80 -8.29 22.38
CA GLN A 41 9.86 -7.95 21.46
C GLN A 41 11.17 -8.59 21.86
N THR A 42 11.99 -8.89 20.86
CA THR A 42 13.37 -9.33 21.07
C THR A 42 14.25 -8.11 21.26
N GLN A 43 14.73 -7.90 22.47
CA GLN A 43 15.71 -6.86 22.77
C GLN A 43 17.11 -7.46 22.63
N THR A 44 17.86 -6.98 21.64
CA THR A 44 19.30 -7.18 21.54
C THR A 44 19.96 -6.26 22.55
N MET A 45 20.58 -6.82 23.56
CA MET A 45 21.31 -6.06 24.55
C MET A 45 22.80 -6.14 24.24
N ASN A 46 23.51 -5.01 24.36
CA ASN A 46 24.97 -4.98 24.33
C ASN A 46 25.54 -5.60 25.62
N TRP A 47 25.21 -6.88 25.84
CA TRP A 47 25.82 -7.63 26.94
C TRP A 47 27.27 -7.99 26.60
N PRO A 48 28.15 -7.99 27.58
CA PRO A 48 29.47 -8.62 27.37
C PRO A 48 29.25 -10.06 26.88
N SER A 49 29.96 -10.44 25.84
CA SER A 49 29.87 -11.77 25.24
C SER A 49 30.11 -12.95 26.22
N THR A 50 30.67 -12.64 27.39
CA THR A 50 30.89 -13.57 28.50
C THR A 50 29.59 -14.05 29.18
N ILE A 51 28.45 -13.39 28.95
CA ILE A 51 27.15 -13.79 29.55
C ILE A 51 26.46 -14.86 28.71
N GLY A 52 26.83 -15.05 27.44
CA GLY A 52 26.27 -16.07 26.55
C GLY A 52 24.76 -15.83 26.17
N LEU A 53 24.29 -14.62 26.30
CA LEU A 53 22.93 -14.20 25.90
C LEU A 53 23.02 -13.13 24.83
N ASP A 54 22.52 -13.42 23.63
CA ASP A 54 22.53 -12.48 22.52
C ASP A 54 21.28 -11.59 22.48
N ALA A 55 20.14 -12.12 22.93
CA ALA A 55 18.86 -11.43 22.92
C ALA A 55 17.90 -11.95 24.00
N MET A 56 17.00 -11.11 24.47
CA MET A 56 16.00 -11.49 25.46
C MET A 56 14.61 -10.99 25.03
N LEU A 57 13.58 -11.81 25.24
CA LEU A 57 12.20 -11.36 25.07
C LEU A 57 11.79 -10.46 26.24
N VAL A 58 11.23 -9.32 25.93
CA VAL A 58 10.73 -8.32 26.87
C VAL A 58 9.37 -7.81 26.42
N ASN A 59 8.56 -7.38 27.40
CA ASN A 59 7.32 -6.67 27.11
C ASN A 59 7.59 -5.18 27.06
N GLN A 60 7.54 -4.59 25.87
CA GLN A 60 7.76 -3.16 25.70
C GLN A 60 7.07 -2.66 24.43
N GLY A 61 6.69 -1.40 24.46
CA GLY A 61 6.08 -0.73 23.33
C GLY A 61 4.55 -0.75 23.34
N GLU A 62 4.02 0.23 22.64
CA GLU A 62 2.60 0.46 22.48
C GLU A 62 2.29 0.95 21.08
N VAL A 63 1.24 0.38 20.47
CA VAL A 63 0.72 0.79 19.16
C VAL A 63 -0.75 1.14 19.30
N ARG A 64 -1.14 2.22 18.64
CA ARG A 64 -2.54 2.67 18.58
C ARG A 64 -3.09 2.63 17.17
N ASN A 65 -4.35 2.23 17.10
CA ASN A 65 -5.16 2.26 15.89
C ASN A 65 -6.45 3.01 16.22
N ARG A 66 -6.71 4.08 15.50
CA ARG A 66 -7.92 4.87 15.64
C ARG A 66 -8.56 5.03 14.28
N GLY A 67 -9.87 4.89 14.24
CA GLY A 67 -10.55 4.96 12.96
C GLY A 67 -12.02 5.27 13.05
N PHE A 68 -12.57 5.44 11.87
CA PHE A 68 -13.98 5.64 11.64
C PHE A 68 -14.41 4.75 10.49
N GLU A 69 -15.52 4.04 10.68
CA GLU A 69 -16.15 3.20 9.67
C GLU A 69 -17.55 3.69 9.36
N PHE A 70 -17.91 3.64 8.12
CA PHE A 70 -19.21 4.05 7.62
C PHE A 70 -19.70 3.08 6.58
N GLN A 71 -20.94 2.62 6.72
CA GLN A 71 -21.64 1.83 5.72
C GLN A 71 -23.03 2.41 5.47
N ALA A 72 -23.40 2.47 4.20
CA ALA A 72 -24.72 2.87 3.77
C ALA A 72 -25.26 1.90 2.74
N ASN A 73 -26.48 1.40 2.96
CA ASN A 73 -27.19 0.53 2.04
C ASN A 73 -28.55 1.13 1.71
N TRP A 74 -28.78 1.37 0.45
CA TRP A 74 -30.08 1.78 -0.05
C TRP A 74 -30.64 0.73 -0.98
N SER A 75 -31.88 0.32 -0.77
CA SER A 75 -32.59 -0.55 -1.70
C SER A 75 -34.04 -0.11 -1.87
N ASP A 76 -34.51 -0.13 -3.11
CA ASP A 76 -35.90 0.21 -3.40
C ASP A 76 -36.45 -0.64 -4.54
N ARG A 77 -37.74 -0.91 -4.42
CA ARG A 77 -38.54 -1.54 -5.47
C ARG A 77 -39.59 -0.54 -5.97
N VAL A 78 -39.24 0.15 -7.04
CA VAL A 78 -40.08 1.21 -7.60
C VAL A 78 -41.42 0.64 -8.11
N ASN A 79 -41.40 -0.53 -8.72
CA ASN A 79 -42.61 -1.23 -9.19
C ASN A 79 -42.34 -2.75 -9.33
N LYS A 80 -43.31 -3.49 -9.86
CA LYS A 80 -43.20 -4.96 -10.04
C LYS A 80 -42.05 -5.39 -10.98
N ASN A 81 -41.62 -4.49 -11.85
CA ASN A 81 -40.63 -4.80 -12.90
C ASN A 81 -39.28 -4.15 -12.64
N PHE A 82 -39.16 -3.23 -11.69
CA PHE A 82 -37.96 -2.46 -11.49
C PHE A 82 -37.60 -2.32 -10.01
N SER A 83 -36.39 -2.78 -9.66
CA SER A 83 -35.76 -2.57 -8.36
C SER A 83 -34.29 -2.23 -8.54
N TYR A 84 -33.72 -1.53 -7.57
CA TYR A 84 -32.31 -1.21 -7.55
C TYR A 84 -31.77 -1.17 -6.10
N TYR A 85 -30.48 -1.30 -5.98
CA TYR A 85 -29.78 -1.08 -4.73
C TYR A 85 -28.47 -0.32 -4.98
N ILE A 86 -28.03 0.40 -3.97
CA ILE A 86 -26.72 1.04 -3.89
C ILE A 86 -26.19 0.79 -2.49
N SER A 87 -24.97 0.30 -2.40
CA SER A 87 -24.29 0.01 -1.15
C SER A 87 -22.88 0.60 -1.19
N GLY A 88 -22.45 1.18 -0.10
CA GLY A 88 -21.09 1.69 0.02
C GLY A 88 -20.58 1.52 1.44
N ASN A 89 -19.29 1.29 1.56
CA ASN A 89 -18.58 1.37 2.82
C ASN A 89 -17.33 2.22 2.67
N PHE A 90 -16.92 2.82 3.76
CA PHE A 90 -15.73 3.64 3.87
C PHE A 90 -15.12 3.42 5.24
N SER A 91 -13.81 3.22 5.31
CA SER A 91 -13.06 3.13 6.55
C SER A 91 -11.86 4.07 6.47
N TYR A 92 -11.62 4.80 7.55
CA TYR A 92 -10.42 5.60 7.76
C TYR A 92 -9.66 5.06 8.96
N LEU A 93 -8.38 4.78 8.77
CA LEU A 93 -7.49 4.25 9.80
C LEU A 93 -6.28 5.16 9.99
N LYS A 94 -6.01 5.53 11.23
CA LYS A 94 -4.74 6.09 11.67
C LYS A 94 -4.05 5.10 12.60
N ASN A 95 -2.91 4.58 12.17
CA ASN A 95 -1.99 3.75 12.96
C ASN A 95 -0.80 4.59 13.40
N TRP A 96 -0.32 4.41 14.63
CA TRP A 96 0.94 4.98 15.08
C TRP A 96 1.49 4.24 16.30
N VAL A 97 2.80 4.29 16.46
CA VAL A 97 3.50 3.85 17.66
C VAL A 97 3.41 4.96 18.70
N SER A 98 2.83 4.69 19.84
CA SER A 98 2.73 5.67 20.94
C SER A 98 3.86 5.56 21.95
N ASP A 99 4.46 4.37 22.04
CA ASP A 99 5.65 4.12 22.85
C ASP A 99 6.45 2.99 22.16
N ILE A 100 7.71 3.24 21.88
CA ILE A 100 8.56 2.21 21.25
C ILE A 100 9.24 1.30 22.28
N GLY A 101 9.27 1.72 23.55
CA GLY A 101 9.88 0.98 24.65
C GLY A 101 11.42 1.00 24.66
N VAL A 102 12.06 1.16 23.51
CA VAL A 102 13.52 1.27 23.39
C VAL A 102 13.95 2.73 23.58
N LYS A 103 14.98 2.94 24.37
CA LYS A 103 15.56 4.27 24.56
C LYS A 103 17.04 4.27 24.15
N ASN A 104 17.45 5.36 23.53
CA ASN A 104 18.84 5.65 23.27
C ASN A 104 19.59 5.95 24.58
N ALA A 105 20.91 5.99 24.53
CA ALA A 105 21.75 6.26 25.72
C ALA A 105 21.49 7.63 26.35
N ASP A 106 20.99 8.60 25.59
CA ASP A 106 20.59 9.94 26.04
C ASP A 106 19.15 10.02 26.58
N GLY A 107 18.43 8.86 26.59
CA GLY A 107 17.04 8.75 27.07
C GLY A 107 15.97 9.11 26.04
N THR A 108 16.34 9.50 24.82
CA THR A 108 15.39 9.73 23.71
C THR A 108 14.78 8.42 23.22
N PRO A 109 13.55 8.43 22.65
CA PRO A 109 12.98 7.25 22.03
C PRO A 109 13.91 6.67 20.97
N GLY A 110 14.09 5.36 20.98
CA GLY A 110 14.81 4.64 19.93
C GLY A 110 13.96 4.39 18.70
N VAL A 111 14.43 3.50 17.86
CA VAL A 111 13.72 3.05 16.67
C VAL A 111 13.86 1.54 16.51
N TRP A 112 12.85 0.91 15.94
CA TRP A 112 12.96 -0.47 15.46
C TRP A 112 13.30 -0.44 13.98
N VAL A 113 14.39 -1.04 13.62
CA VAL A 113 14.78 -1.20 12.22
C VAL A 113 14.21 -2.51 11.71
N GLY A 114 13.38 -2.44 10.68
CA GLY A 114 12.81 -3.63 10.05
C GLY A 114 13.87 -4.43 9.31
N ASP A 115 13.70 -5.75 9.27
CA ASP A 115 14.55 -6.67 8.50
C ASP A 115 14.15 -6.60 7.01
N GLY A 116 14.48 -5.51 6.36
CA GLY A 116 14.09 -5.20 4.99
C GLY A 116 15.24 -4.88 4.08
N SER A 117 16.24 -5.76 3.99
CA SER A 117 17.17 -5.68 2.87
C SER A 117 16.51 -6.24 1.62
N PHE A 118 16.16 -5.35 0.70
CA PHE A 118 15.53 -5.68 -0.56
C PHE A 118 16.52 -5.83 -1.65
N ARG A 119 17.32 -6.54 -1.90
CA ARG A 119 18.46 -6.60 -2.79
C ARG A 119 19.72 -6.08 -2.09
N SER A 120 20.84 -6.54 -2.51
CA SER A 120 22.16 -6.06 -2.05
C SER A 120 22.35 -4.54 -2.24
N THR A 121 21.53 -3.92 -3.10
CA THR A 121 21.58 -2.52 -3.49
C THR A 121 20.68 -1.60 -2.67
N LEU A 122 19.66 -2.11 -1.99
CA LEU A 122 18.69 -1.32 -1.22
C LEU A 122 18.49 -1.88 0.20
N PRO A 123 19.47 -1.73 1.10
CA PRO A 123 19.37 -2.23 2.47
C PRO A 123 18.47 -1.32 3.33
N TYR A 124 17.73 -1.93 4.25
CA TYR A 124 17.03 -1.26 5.35
C TYR A 124 16.12 -0.10 4.96
N VAL A 125 15.03 -0.39 4.24
CA VAL A 125 14.07 0.63 3.81
C VAL A 125 12.97 0.93 4.82
N TYR A 126 12.86 0.15 5.90
CA TYR A 126 11.83 0.31 6.92
C TYR A 126 12.41 0.76 8.26
N GLN A 127 11.63 1.61 8.92
CA GLN A 127 11.88 1.99 10.29
C GLN A 127 10.56 2.22 11.01
N THR A 128 10.52 1.89 12.30
CA THR A 128 9.40 2.18 13.18
C THR A 128 9.89 3.13 14.27
N ALA A 129 9.25 4.29 14.38
CA ALA A 129 9.56 5.32 15.35
C ALA A 129 8.29 5.84 16.03
N GLU A 130 8.42 6.43 17.22
CA GLU A 130 7.27 7.03 17.89
C GLU A 130 6.61 8.12 17.05
N GLY A 131 5.29 8.18 17.11
CA GLY A 131 4.47 9.10 16.33
C GLY A 131 4.23 8.68 14.88
N GLN A 132 4.94 7.65 14.37
CA GLN A 132 4.83 7.15 13.01
C GLN A 132 4.13 5.78 12.98
N PRO A 133 3.53 5.40 11.82
CA PRO A 133 3.00 4.06 11.64
C PRO A 133 4.09 2.98 11.75
N LEU A 134 3.67 1.78 12.14
CA LEU A 134 4.54 0.60 12.08
C LEU A 134 5.08 0.39 10.67
N ASN A 135 6.35 -0.07 10.58
CA ASN A 135 7.00 -0.43 9.31
C ASN A 135 6.86 0.67 8.24
N SER A 136 7.21 1.88 8.63
CA SER A 136 7.21 3.03 7.74
C SER A 136 8.43 3.04 6.83
N PHE A 137 8.27 3.56 5.63
CA PHE A 137 9.41 3.78 4.72
C PHE A 137 10.25 4.95 5.22
N TYR A 138 11.53 4.66 5.49
CA TYR A 138 12.55 5.63 5.84
C TYR A 138 13.61 5.64 4.74
N LEU A 139 13.59 6.70 3.94
CA LEU A 139 14.35 6.80 2.71
C LEU A 139 15.05 8.17 2.65
N ILE A 140 16.12 8.24 1.87
CA ILE A 140 16.77 9.51 1.54
C ILE A 140 15.88 10.24 0.54
N LYS A 141 15.52 11.48 0.87
CA LYS A 141 14.69 12.30 -0.03
C LYS A 141 15.49 12.82 -1.20
N THR A 142 14.81 12.92 -2.33
CA THR A 142 15.36 13.54 -3.54
C THR A 142 14.73 14.92 -3.77
N ASN A 143 15.51 15.84 -4.33
CA ASN A 143 15.05 17.16 -4.75
C ASN A 143 15.25 17.34 -6.27
N GLY A 144 14.68 16.40 -7.04
CA GLY A 144 14.79 16.40 -8.49
C GLY A 144 16.12 15.87 -9.02
N ILE A 145 16.46 16.32 -10.21
CA ILE A 145 17.65 15.92 -10.98
C ILE A 145 18.48 17.16 -11.25
N PHE A 146 19.79 17.09 -11.09
CA PHE A 146 20.70 18.16 -11.45
C PHE A 146 20.60 18.47 -12.95
N GLN A 147 20.38 19.74 -13.30
CA GLN A 147 20.17 20.16 -14.68
C GLN A 147 21.45 20.55 -15.39
N SER A 148 22.53 20.82 -14.63
CA SER A 148 23.86 21.10 -15.20
C SER A 148 24.97 20.66 -14.25
N ASP A 149 26.19 20.55 -14.78
CA ASP A 149 27.38 20.24 -13.98
C ASP A 149 27.73 21.37 -13.00
N GLU A 150 27.41 22.61 -13.35
CA GLU A 150 27.59 23.77 -12.47
C GLU A 150 26.63 23.68 -11.28
N GLU A 151 25.37 23.27 -11.49
CA GLU A 151 24.42 23.05 -10.39
C GLU A 151 24.92 21.94 -9.46
N ALA A 152 25.39 20.82 -10.01
CA ALA A 152 25.93 19.72 -9.23
C ALA A 152 27.20 20.15 -8.45
N ALA A 153 28.07 20.93 -9.06
CA ALA A 153 29.27 21.48 -8.42
C ALA A 153 28.95 22.51 -7.32
N ALA A 154 27.87 23.26 -7.45
CA ALA A 154 27.41 24.25 -6.48
C ALA A 154 26.68 23.64 -5.28
N TYR A 155 26.37 22.35 -5.29
CA TYR A 155 25.74 21.65 -4.17
C TYR A 155 26.80 21.29 -3.11
N VAL A 156 27.05 22.25 -2.23
CA VAL A 156 28.13 22.19 -1.24
C VAL A 156 27.64 22.37 0.19
N ASP A 157 28.40 21.87 1.15
CA ASP A 157 28.20 22.07 2.57
C ASP A 157 28.61 23.50 3.00
N LYS A 158 28.47 23.82 4.29
CA LYS A 158 28.88 25.12 4.88
C LYS A 158 30.38 25.41 4.77
N ASN A 159 31.19 24.41 4.48
CA ASN A 159 32.66 24.54 4.32
C ASN A 159 33.07 24.63 2.86
N GLY A 160 32.13 24.55 1.92
CA GLY A 160 32.38 24.56 0.48
C GLY A 160 32.75 23.19 -0.12
N ASN A 161 32.59 22.08 0.62
CA ASN A 161 32.82 20.74 0.11
C ASN A 161 31.56 20.23 -0.62
N ARG A 162 31.74 19.55 -1.73
CA ARG A 162 30.59 18.95 -2.44
C ARG A 162 29.93 17.86 -1.61
N ILE A 163 28.62 17.98 -1.40
CA ILE A 163 27.79 16.99 -0.68
C ILE A 163 27.67 15.69 -1.49
N GLN A 164 27.56 15.78 -2.81
CA GLN A 164 27.58 14.65 -3.73
C GLN A 164 28.79 14.78 -4.68
N PRO A 165 29.97 14.26 -4.32
CA PRO A 165 31.22 14.48 -5.07
C PRO A 165 31.18 13.99 -6.51
N ASP A 166 30.49 12.89 -6.77
CA ASP A 166 30.44 12.21 -8.07
C ASP A 166 29.25 12.63 -8.92
N ALA A 167 28.39 13.53 -8.41
CA ALA A 167 27.21 14.00 -9.12
C ALA A 167 27.58 14.90 -10.31
N VAL A 168 26.85 14.72 -11.41
CA VAL A 168 26.90 15.56 -12.61
C VAL A 168 25.48 15.82 -13.12
N ALA A 169 25.32 16.58 -14.19
CA ALA A 169 24.04 16.79 -14.85
C ALA A 169 23.31 15.47 -15.14
N GLY A 170 22.03 15.41 -14.81
CA GLY A 170 21.19 14.21 -14.95
C GLY A 170 21.19 13.26 -13.77
N ASP A 171 21.99 13.49 -12.74
CA ASP A 171 21.98 12.67 -11.53
C ASP A 171 20.92 13.16 -10.52
N LEU A 172 20.40 12.24 -9.68
CA LEU A 172 19.50 12.57 -8.60
C LEU A 172 20.19 13.48 -7.59
N LYS A 173 19.47 14.51 -7.16
CA LYS A 173 19.90 15.41 -6.08
C LYS A 173 19.32 14.92 -4.78
N PHE A 174 20.11 14.24 -3.96
CA PHE A 174 19.74 13.79 -2.63
C PHE A 174 19.77 14.93 -1.63
N VAL A 175 18.94 14.85 -0.60
CA VAL A 175 18.84 15.88 0.45
C VAL A 175 19.69 15.48 1.64
N ASP A 176 20.71 16.28 1.95
CA ASP A 176 21.44 16.25 3.21
C ASP A 176 20.53 16.81 4.32
N TYR A 177 19.86 15.89 5.03
CA TYR A 177 18.84 16.25 6.02
C TYR A 177 19.44 16.68 7.36
N ASN A 178 20.49 15.99 7.79
CA ASN A 178 21.16 16.28 9.06
C ASN A 178 22.15 17.46 8.96
N GLY A 179 22.51 17.89 7.74
CA GLY A 179 23.39 19.03 7.47
C GLY A 179 24.86 18.76 7.76
N ASP A 180 25.29 17.50 7.71
CA ASP A 180 26.68 17.11 7.98
C ASP A 180 27.60 17.15 6.77
N GLY A 181 27.02 17.40 5.57
CA GLY A 181 27.75 17.54 4.30
C GLY A 181 28.01 16.24 3.57
N LYS A 182 27.29 15.17 3.89
CA LYS A 182 27.33 13.87 3.23
C LYS A 182 25.92 13.38 2.95
N ILE A 183 25.81 12.36 2.11
CA ILE A 183 24.57 11.61 1.90
C ILE A 183 24.79 10.20 2.44
N ASP A 184 24.16 9.90 3.59
CA ASP A 184 24.28 8.59 4.23
C ASP A 184 22.98 8.19 4.98
N ASP A 185 23.05 7.13 5.80
CA ASP A 185 21.90 6.64 6.56
C ASP A 185 21.34 7.67 7.56
N GLY A 186 22.13 8.68 7.95
CA GLY A 186 21.70 9.78 8.80
C GLY A 186 20.70 10.74 8.15
N ASP A 187 20.58 10.71 6.81
CA ASP A 187 19.66 11.56 6.03
C ASP A 187 18.30 10.90 5.78
N ARG A 188 18.12 9.68 6.23
CA ARG A 188 16.83 9.00 6.06
C ARG A 188 15.73 9.66 6.83
N GLN A 189 14.60 9.83 6.18
CA GLN A 189 13.42 10.48 6.72
C GLN A 189 12.21 9.58 6.54
N TYR A 190 11.18 9.82 7.36
CA TYR A 190 9.86 9.25 7.13
C TYR A 190 9.32 9.72 5.78
N CYS A 191 9.03 8.79 4.89
CA CYS A 191 8.48 9.04 3.56
C CYS A 191 7.06 8.50 3.37
N GLY A 192 6.54 7.77 4.36
CA GLY A 192 5.20 7.21 4.34
C GLY A 192 5.18 5.73 4.69
N ASN A 193 4.09 5.05 4.37
CA ASN A 193 3.92 3.63 4.65
C ASN A 193 2.98 2.95 3.65
N ALA A 194 2.97 1.62 3.66
CA ALA A 194 2.14 0.81 2.77
C ALA A 194 0.71 0.61 3.26
N THR A 195 0.43 0.89 4.54
CA THR A 195 -0.91 0.72 5.10
C THR A 195 -1.85 1.79 4.57
N PRO A 196 -2.95 1.44 3.89
CA PRO A 196 -3.91 2.42 3.43
C PRO A 196 -4.48 3.24 4.59
N LYS A 197 -4.56 4.55 4.42
CA LYS A 197 -5.29 5.42 5.36
C LYS A 197 -6.79 5.32 5.19
N THR A 198 -7.24 5.07 3.96
CA THR A 198 -8.65 4.90 3.64
C THR A 198 -8.84 3.64 2.82
N THR A 199 -9.89 2.90 3.13
CA THR A 199 -10.41 1.83 2.29
C THR A 199 -11.87 2.08 2.01
N PHE A 200 -12.30 1.82 0.81
CA PHE A 200 -13.70 2.04 0.44
C PHE A 200 -14.16 1.05 -0.63
N SER A 201 -15.42 0.72 -0.58
CA SER A 201 -16.07 0.04 -1.69
C SER A 201 -17.45 0.63 -1.95
N PHE A 202 -17.91 0.51 -3.17
CA PHE A 202 -19.28 0.77 -3.51
C PHE A 202 -19.77 -0.25 -4.53
N SER A 203 -21.02 -0.65 -4.37
CA SER A 203 -21.68 -1.56 -5.28
C SER A 203 -23.08 -1.05 -5.59
N GLY A 204 -23.56 -1.38 -6.76
CA GLY A 204 -24.90 -1.08 -7.15
C GLY A 204 -25.43 -2.11 -8.13
N GLY A 205 -26.74 -2.27 -8.12
CA GLY A 205 -27.39 -3.18 -9.04
C GLY A 205 -28.79 -2.71 -9.40
N ILE A 206 -29.17 -3.03 -10.60
CA ILE A 206 -30.52 -2.81 -11.13
C ILE A 206 -31.10 -4.13 -11.61
N THR A 207 -32.37 -4.31 -11.34
CA THR A 207 -33.17 -5.41 -11.92
C THR A 207 -34.34 -4.83 -12.68
N TYR A 208 -34.36 -5.10 -13.96
CA TYR A 208 -35.49 -4.74 -14.82
C TYR A 208 -36.12 -5.99 -15.42
N LYS A 209 -37.31 -6.34 -14.93
CA LYS A 209 -38.00 -7.61 -15.28
C LYS A 209 -37.11 -8.81 -14.95
N LYS A 210 -36.51 -9.42 -15.98
CA LYS A 210 -35.70 -10.63 -15.90
C LYS A 210 -34.21 -10.36 -16.02
N LEU A 211 -33.84 -9.15 -16.38
CA LEU A 211 -32.43 -8.73 -16.52
C LEU A 211 -31.97 -8.07 -15.24
N SER A 212 -30.85 -8.55 -14.70
CA SER A 212 -30.15 -7.88 -13.59
C SER A 212 -28.73 -7.54 -14.00
N VAL A 213 -28.28 -6.36 -13.61
CA VAL A 213 -26.90 -5.91 -13.79
C VAL A 213 -26.42 -5.38 -12.44
N SER A 214 -25.25 -5.82 -12.02
CA SER A 214 -24.60 -5.34 -10.81
C SER A 214 -23.13 -5.07 -11.04
N ALA A 215 -22.61 -4.05 -10.36
CA ALA A 215 -21.19 -3.70 -10.39
C ALA A 215 -20.69 -3.47 -8.96
N MET A 216 -19.43 -3.84 -8.71
CA MET A 216 -18.74 -3.60 -7.45
C MET A 216 -17.38 -2.98 -7.71
N PHE A 217 -17.13 -1.87 -7.05
CA PHE A 217 -15.86 -1.17 -7.05
C PHE A 217 -15.22 -1.25 -5.67
N GLN A 218 -13.91 -1.35 -5.64
CA GLN A 218 -13.10 -1.30 -4.43
C GLN A 218 -11.91 -0.39 -4.66
N GLY A 219 -11.54 0.36 -3.63
CA GLY A 219 -10.39 1.24 -3.68
C GLY A 219 -9.73 1.42 -2.33
N VAL A 220 -8.51 1.92 -2.40
CA VAL A 220 -7.73 2.35 -1.24
C VAL A 220 -7.12 3.72 -1.52
N GLY A 221 -6.87 4.48 -0.46
CA GLY A 221 -6.22 5.77 -0.55
C GLY A 221 -5.17 5.95 0.54
N GLY A 222 -4.09 6.66 0.19
CA GLY A 222 -3.00 6.97 1.09
C GLY A 222 -2.08 5.80 1.41
N ALA A 223 -2.08 4.74 0.59
CA ALA A 223 -1.08 3.68 0.60
C ALA A 223 0.08 4.05 -0.32
N GLN A 224 1.28 3.63 0.03
CA GLN A 224 2.47 3.78 -0.80
C GLN A 224 3.10 2.41 -1.06
N SER A 225 3.76 2.28 -2.21
CA SER A 225 4.54 1.10 -2.57
C SER A 225 5.94 1.50 -2.98
N LEU A 226 6.92 0.76 -2.50
CA LEU A 226 8.30 0.89 -2.93
C LEU A 226 8.50 0.01 -4.17
N TYR A 227 8.53 0.63 -5.34
CA TYR A 227 8.68 -0.07 -6.62
C TYR A 227 10.15 -0.34 -6.91
N VAL A 228 10.72 -1.36 -6.24
CA VAL A 228 12.15 -1.70 -6.34
C VAL A 228 12.54 -2.30 -7.69
N ALA A 229 11.58 -2.83 -8.43
CA ALA A 229 11.83 -3.30 -9.79
C ALA A 229 12.33 -2.20 -10.75
N LYS A 230 12.11 -0.91 -10.44
CA LYS A 230 12.70 0.22 -11.19
C LYS A 230 14.21 0.08 -11.33
N CYS A 231 14.92 -0.39 -10.28
CA CYS A 231 16.37 -0.57 -10.35
C CYS A 231 16.74 -1.50 -11.51
N MET A 232 16.08 -2.63 -11.63
CA MET A 232 16.32 -3.60 -12.70
C MET A 232 15.83 -3.11 -14.08
N LEU A 233 14.68 -2.43 -14.09
CA LEU A 233 14.02 -2.04 -15.36
C LEU A 233 14.63 -0.79 -16.00
N LEU A 234 15.16 0.13 -15.20
CA LEU A 234 15.59 1.47 -15.64
C LEU A 234 17.08 1.75 -15.44
N SER A 235 17.86 0.77 -14.96
CA SER A 235 19.31 0.93 -14.76
C SER A 235 20.11 -0.25 -15.27
N ASP A 236 21.43 -0.12 -15.24
CA ASP A 236 22.39 -1.18 -15.60
C ASP A 236 23.13 -1.74 -14.38
N VAL A 237 22.68 -1.40 -13.18
CA VAL A 237 23.37 -1.76 -11.92
C VAL A 237 23.23 -3.25 -11.58
N GLU A 238 22.09 -3.84 -11.87
CA GLU A 238 21.79 -5.23 -11.49
C GLU A 238 21.90 -6.24 -12.65
N GLY A 239 22.93 -6.15 -13.45
CA GLY A 239 23.25 -7.18 -14.46
C GLY A 239 22.59 -6.98 -15.82
N ASN A 240 22.75 -7.96 -16.70
CA ASN A 240 22.41 -7.89 -18.12
C ASN A 240 20.99 -8.42 -18.37
N PHE A 241 19.97 -7.67 -17.95
CA PHE A 241 18.56 -8.00 -18.20
C PHE A 241 17.99 -7.11 -19.32
N ASN A 242 16.86 -7.53 -19.90
CA ASN A 242 16.06 -6.66 -20.73
C ASN A 242 15.51 -5.50 -19.91
N ARG A 243 15.60 -4.28 -20.43
CA ARG A 243 15.13 -3.06 -19.78
C ARG A 243 13.73 -2.69 -20.24
N SER A 244 13.02 -1.88 -19.44
CA SER A 244 11.80 -1.23 -19.88
C SER A 244 12.11 -0.23 -21.00
N LYS A 245 11.17 -0.05 -21.94
CA LYS A 245 11.25 1.01 -22.95
C LYS A 245 11.28 2.42 -22.34
N GLU A 246 10.81 2.56 -21.11
CA GLU A 246 10.85 3.83 -20.36
C GLU A 246 12.26 4.36 -20.15
N ILE A 247 13.27 3.48 -20.17
CA ILE A 247 14.69 3.87 -20.09
C ILE A 247 15.10 4.86 -21.20
N LEU A 248 14.39 4.83 -22.35
CA LEU A 248 14.60 5.77 -23.43
C LEU A 248 14.19 7.21 -23.07
N ASN A 249 13.41 7.36 -22.00
CA ASN A 249 13.00 8.65 -21.47
C ASN A 249 13.93 9.15 -20.35
N ALA A 250 15.06 8.47 -20.09
CA ALA A 250 16.04 8.93 -19.12
C ALA A 250 16.50 10.37 -19.42
N TRP A 251 16.91 11.07 -18.37
CA TRP A 251 17.41 12.42 -18.50
C TRP A 251 18.57 12.50 -19.51
N SER A 252 18.53 13.50 -20.36
CA SER A 252 19.60 13.88 -21.29
C SER A 252 19.50 15.38 -21.56
N GLU A 253 20.53 15.97 -22.20
CA GLU A 253 20.52 17.39 -22.59
C GLU A 253 19.35 17.78 -23.49
N THR A 254 18.75 16.81 -24.17
CA THR A 254 17.56 16.99 -25.02
C THR A 254 16.26 16.61 -24.34
N ASN A 255 16.32 16.04 -23.13
CA ASN A 255 15.17 15.60 -22.33
C ASN A 255 15.37 15.96 -20.84
N THR A 256 15.48 17.24 -20.56
CA THR A 256 15.76 17.74 -19.20
C THR A 256 14.58 17.65 -18.23
N SER A 257 13.36 17.44 -18.72
CA SER A 257 12.15 17.30 -17.91
C SER A 257 11.89 15.88 -17.39
N SER A 258 12.79 14.93 -17.68
CA SER A 258 12.66 13.55 -17.22
C SER A 258 12.75 13.46 -15.70
N ASN A 259 11.98 12.53 -15.13
CA ASN A 259 12.09 12.09 -13.73
C ASN A 259 12.94 10.82 -13.57
N ILE A 260 13.44 10.25 -14.69
CA ILE A 260 14.36 9.11 -14.69
C ILE A 260 15.77 9.69 -14.79
N PRO A 261 16.66 9.42 -13.82
CA PRO A 261 18.03 9.96 -13.87
C PRO A 261 18.78 9.47 -15.10
N ARG A 262 19.86 10.15 -15.42
CA ARG A 262 20.73 9.76 -16.53
C ARG A 262 21.23 8.33 -16.37
N LEU A 263 21.45 7.66 -17.46
CA LEU A 263 22.07 6.34 -17.48
C LEU A 263 23.59 6.50 -17.34
N SER A 264 24.14 5.82 -16.38
CA SER A 264 25.56 5.81 -16.14
C SER A 264 26.07 4.39 -15.87
N LYS A 265 27.28 4.10 -16.34
CA LYS A 265 27.93 2.84 -16.01
C LYS A 265 28.40 2.88 -14.56
N ASN A 266 28.12 1.83 -13.79
CA ASN A 266 28.54 1.65 -12.40
C ASN A 266 27.91 2.63 -11.38
N ASP A 267 26.90 3.43 -11.76
CA ASP A 267 26.11 4.32 -10.89
C ASP A 267 26.95 5.14 -9.88
N PRO A 268 27.90 5.97 -10.34
CA PRO A 268 28.87 6.63 -9.45
C PRO A 268 28.23 7.55 -8.42
N ASN A 269 27.08 8.19 -8.74
CA ASN A 269 26.33 9.02 -7.81
C ASN A 269 25.38 8.23 -6.91
N GLY A 270 25.19 6.92 -7.15
CA GLY A 270 24.24 6.10 -6.41
C GLY A 270 22.78 6.38 -6.75
N ASN A 271 22.45 6.83 -7.96
CA ASN A 271 21.07 7.12 -8.40
C ASN A 271 20.13 5.95 -8.18
N PHE A 272 20.62 4.72 -8.44
CA PHE A 272 19.85 3.48 -8.36
C PHE A 272 20.25 2.58 -7.21
N THR A 273 21.34 2.89 -6.50
CA THR A 273 21.84 2.08 -5.36
C THR A 273 21.51 2.73 -4.02
N THR A 274 21.12 3.99 -3.99
CA THR A 274 20.69 4.69 -2.79
C THR A 274 19.20 4.42 -2.51
N PRO A 275 18.82 3.99 -1.29
CA PRO A 275 17.42 3.79 -0.91
C PRO A 275 16.73 5.15 -0.75
N SER A 276 16.20 5.66 -1.86
CA SER A 276 15.60 6.99 -1.94
C SER A 276 14.09 6.93 -2.21
N ASP A 277 13.42 8.06 -1.97
CA ASP A 277 12.01 8.24 -2.25
C ASP A 277 11.69 8.23 -3.76
N TRP A 278 12.70 8.25 -4.63
CA TRP A 278 12.52 8.04 -6.06
C TRP A 278 11.85 6.70 -6.41
N TYR A 279 12.02 5.69 -5.54
CA TYR A 279 11.36 4.38 -5.68
C TYR A 279 9.95 4.34 -5.11
N LEU A 280 9.58 5.34 -4.29
CA LEU A 280 8.31 5.34 -3.57
C LEU A 280 7.21 5.95 -4.44
N GLU A 281 6.12 5.20 -4.62
CA GLU A 281 4.99 5.61 -5.43
C GLU A 281 3.68 5.55 -4.65
N ASP A 282 2.72 6.37 -5.09
CA ASP A 282 1.34 6.29 -4.61
C ASP A 282 0.67 5.02 -5.15
N ALA A 283 0.33 4.11 -4.24
CA ALA A 283 -0.37 2.87 -4.54
C ALA A 283 -1.89 2.97 -4.33
N SER A 284 -2.42 4.18 -4.26
CA SER A 284 -3.87 4.40 -4.24
C SER A 284 -4.51 3.96 -5.55
N TYR A 285 -5.68 3.33 -5.45
CA TYR A 285 -6.38 2.86 -6.64
C TYR A 285 -7.90 2.78 -6.44
N LEU A 286 -8.61 2.72 -7.57
CA LEU A 286 -10.01 2.31 -7.68
C LEU A 286 -10.12 1.21 -8.74
N ARG A 287 -10.69 0.06 -8.37
CA ARG A 287 -10.82 -1.12 -9.24
C ARG A 287 -12.28 -1.54 -9.40
N LEU A 288 -12.70 -1.80 -10.64
CA LEU A 288 -13.92 -2.54 -10.90
C LEU A 288 -13.66 -4.02 -10.62
N LYS A 289 -14.02 -4.46 -9.40
CA LYS A 289 -13.79 -5.82 -8.90
C LYS A 289 -14.70 -6.84 -9.55
N ASN A 290 -15.96 -6.46 -9.77
CA ASN A 290 -16.95 -7.35 -10.37
C ASN A 290 -17.97 -6.57 -11.18
N LEU A 291 -18.33 -7.09 -12.34
CA LEU A 291 -19.46 -6.66 -13.14
C LEU A 291 -20.21 -7.90 -13.57
N THR A 292 -21.45 -8.05 -13.13
CA THR A 292 -22.27 -9.23 -13.45
C THR A 292 -23.54 -8.82 -14.17
N VAL A 293 -23.83 -9.50 -15.25
CA VAL A 293 -25.11 -9.42 -15.98
C VAL A 293 -25.77 -10.80 -15.89
N SER A 294 -26.99 -10.84 -15.41
CA SER A 294 -27.75 -12.09 -15.26
C SER A 294 -29.14 -11.97 -15.85
N TYR A 295 -29.66 -13.09 -16.32
CA TYR A 295 -30.99 -13.17 -16.92
C TYR A 295 -31.76 -14.38 -16.37
N ASP A 296 -33.00 -14.11 -15.87
CA ASP A 296 -33.90 -15.11 -15.32
C ASP A 296 -34.64 -15.83 -16.43
N LEU A 297 -34.37 -17.11 -16.59
CA LEU A 297 -34.99 -18.03 -17.56
C LEU A 297 -36.05 -18.94 -16.91
N SER A 298 -36.42 -18.72 -15.65
CA SER A 298 -37.33 -19.59 -14.90
C SER A 298 -38.67 -19.85 -15.59
N ASP A 299 -39.25 -18.82 -16.24
CA ASP A 299 -40.49 -19.00 -16.97
C ASP A 299 -40.37 -19.92 -18.17
N TYR A 300 -39.20 -19.91 -18.83
CA TYR A 300 -38.92 -20.81 -19.96
C TYR A 300 -38.76 -22.26 -19.46
N LEU A 301 -38.05 -22.45 -18.36
CA LEU A 301 -37.88 -23.74 -17.71
C LEU A 301 -39.24 -24.35 -17.34
N ARG A 302 -40.08 -23.59 -16.66
CA ARG A 302 -41.42 -24.02 -16.22
C ARG A 302 -42.35 -24.37 -17.38
N LYS A 303 -42.25 -23.67 -18.50
CA LYS A 303 -43.02 -23.98 -19.72
C LYS A 303 -42.53 -25.24 -20.43
N TRP A 304 -41.22 -25.43 -20.51
CA TRP A 304 -40.59 -26.51 -21.27
C TRP A 304 -40.65 -27.84 -20.54
N SER A 305 -40.43 -27.85 -19.23
CA SER A 305 -40.30 -29.09 -18.43
C SER A 305 -41.63 -29.63 -17.94
N HIS A 306 -42.77 -28.97 -18.19
CA HIS A 306 -44.06 -29.27 -17.57
C HIS A 306 -44.00 -29.37 -16.02
N MET A 307 -42.87 -28.96 -15.43
CA MET A 307 -42.71 -28.89 -13.99
C MET A 307 -43.52 -27.71 -13.47
N LYS A 308 -44.75 -28.00 -13.09
CA LYS A 308 -45.65 -26.99 -12.51
C LYS A 308 -45.24 -26.59 -11.09
N GLU A 309 -44.16 -27.13 -10.59
CA GLU A 309 -43.68 -26.78 -9.26
C GLU A 309 -43.17 -25.35 -9.21
N ARG A 310 -43.74 -24.59 -8.32
CA ARG A 310 -43.68 -23.16 -8.17
C ARG A 310 -42.26 -22.64 -7.80
N ASN A 311 -41.33 -23.54 -7.47
CA ASN A 311 -40.02 -23.23 -6.90
C ASN A 311 -38.82 -23.44 -7.84
N SER A 312 -39.04 -23.90 -9.07
CA SER A 312 -37.93 -24.10 -9.99
C SER A 312 -37.44 -22.76 -10.56
N ASN A 313 -36.15 -22.48 -10.40
CA ASN A 313 -35.51 -21.29 -10.92
C ASN A 313 -34.33 -21.63 -11.82
N LEU A 314 -34.22 -20.93 -12.94
CA LEU A 314 -33.10 -21.02 -13.87
C LEU A 314 -32.60 -19.64 -14.17
N MET A 315 -31.34 -19.36 -13.81
CA MET A 315 -30.66 -18.11 -14.09
C MET A 315 -29.37 -18.38 -14.84
N VAL A 316 -29.10 -17.62 -15.87
CA VAL A 316 -27.80 -17.58 -16.53
C VAL A 316 -27.11 -16.25 -16.21
N TYR A 317 -25.79 -16.28 -16.09
CA TYR A 317 -25.04 -15.06 -15.84
C TYR A 317 -23.68 -15.05 -16.52
N LEU A 318 -23.20 -13.85 -16.81
CA LEU A 318 -21.86 -13.54 -17.24
C LEU A 318 -21.27 -12.55 -16.23
N SER A 319 -20.13 -12.88 -15.67
CA SER A 319 -19.40 -12.02 -14.72
C SER A 319 -18.00 -11.74 -15.24
N GLY A 320 -17.58 -10.50 -15.09
CA GLY A 320 -16.20 -10.07 -15.32
C GLY A 320 -15.57 -9.62 -14.01
N GLU A 321 -14.32 -10.05 -13.75
CA GLU A 321 -13.58 -9.75 -12.54
C GLU A 321 -12.33 -8.93 -12.86
N ASN A 322 -12.01 -7.96 -11.99
CA ASN A 322 -10.83 -7.08 -12.09
C ASN A 322 -10.70 -6.43 -13.48
N LEU A 323 -11.80 -5.97 -14.07
CA LEU A 323 -11.84 -5.54 -15.47
C LEU A 323 -10.96 -4.35 -15.76
N PHE A 324 -10.89 -3.38 -14.85
CA PHE A 324 -9.98 -2.24 -14.94
C PHE A 324 -9.62 -1.67 -13.57
N THR A 325 -8.49 -1.00 -13.51
CA THR A 325 -7.97 -0.29 -12.32
C THR A 325 -7.59 1.12 -12.74
N ILE A 326 -8.01 2.11 -11.95
CA ILE A 326 -7.60 3.50 -12.06
C ILE A 326 -6.59 3.73 -10.96
N THR A 327 -5.35 4.10 -11.32
CA THR A 327 -4.24 4.34 -10.39
C THR A 327 -3.18 5.22 -11.06
N ASN A 328 -2.39 5.91 -10.25
CA ASN A 328 -1.17 6.59 -10.68
C ASN A 328 0.09 5.73 -10.51
N TYR A 329 -0.04 4.54 -9.94
CA TYR A 329 1.06 3.61 -9.76
C TYR A 329 1.62 3.14 -11.11
N SER A 330 2.93 3.23 -11.28
CA SER A 330 3.60 2.90 -12.55
C SER A 330 3.93 1.41 -12.71
N GLY A 331 3.92 0.63 -11.62
CA GLY A 331 4.09 -0.82 -11.64
C GLY A 331 2.89 -1.57 -12.24
N TYR A 332 2.97 -2.89 -12.27
CA TYR A 332 1.94 -3.72 -12.90
C TYR A 332 0.59 -3.69 -12.17
N ASP A 333 0.61 -3.60 -10.84
CA ASP A 333 -0.61 -3.62 -10.02
C ASP A 333 -0.35 -2.95 -8.65
N PRO A 334 -1.10 -1.93 -8.24
CA PRO A 334 -0.91 -1.26 -6.96
C PRO A 334 -1.26 -2.13 -5.75
N GLU A 335 -1.97 -3.25 -5.93
CA GLU A 335 -2.38 -4.19 -4.87
C GLU A 335 -1.32 -5.29 -4.63
N VAL A 336 -0.18 -5.25 -5.32
CA VAL A 336 0.85 -6.30 -5.24
C VAL A 336 1.88 -5.98 -4.17
N SER A 337 2.27 -7.01 -3.43
CA SER A 337 3.43 -6.99 -2.55
C SER A 337 4.21 -8.28 -2.76
N LYS A 338 5.54 -8.21 -2.75
CA LYS A 338 6.43 -9.35 -2.97
C LYS A 338 6.15 -10.52 -2.04
N GLU A 339 5.82 -10.18 -0.80
CA GLU A 339 5.50 -11.16 0.22
C GLU A 339 4.30 -10.70 1.04
N SER A 340 3.51 -11.64 1.52
CA SER A 340 2.47 -11.38 2.50
C SER A 340 3.04 -11.16 3.91
N SER A 341 4.31 -10.76 4.02
CA SER A 341 4.95 -10.51 5.29
C SER A 341 4.41 -9.23 5.92
N ILE A 342 3.94 -9.34 7.14
CA ILE A 342 3.53 -8.20 7.96
C ILE A 342 4.71 -7.25 8.22
N LEU A 343 5.94 -7.76 8.14
CA LEU A 343 7.16 -7.01 8.44
C LEU A 343 7.67 -6.18 7.25
N THR A 344 7.28 -6.54 6.01
CA THR A 344 7.76 -5.88 4.79
C THR A 344 6.62 -5.57 3.82
N PRO A 345 5.59 -4.80 4.25
CA PRO A 345 4.45 -4.49 3.41
C PRO A 345 4.81 -3.49 2.30
N GLY A 346 4.14 -3.61 1.15
CA GLY A 346 4.19 -2.58 0.10
C GLY A 346 5.48 -2.53 -0.70
N ILE A 347 6.20 -3.65 -0.85
CA ILE A 347 7.32 -3.74 -1.78
C ILE A 347 6.89 -4.48 -3.04
N ASP A 348 7.08 -3.82 -4.18
CA ASP A 348 6.89 -4.42 -5.49
C ASP A 348 8.25 -4.71 -6.15
N ASP A 349 8.57 -6.00 -6.20
CA ASP A 349 9.74 -6.54 -6.89
C ASP A 349 9.30 -7.39 -8.08
N SER A 350 8.50 -6.80 -8.99
CA SER A 350 7.95 -7.46 -10.18
C SER A 350 6.98 -8.61 -9.86
N SER A 351 6.15 -8.43 -8.85
CA SER A 351 5.13 -9.42 -8.48
C SER A 351 4.08 -9.56 -9.58
N TYR A 352 3.49 -10.76 -9.72
CA TYR A 352 2.51 -11.02 -10.75
C TYR A 352 1.20 -10.25 -10.48
N PRO A 353 0.67 -9.48 -11.46
CA PRO A 353 -0.54 -8.68 -11.27
C PRO A 353 -1.80 -9.54 -11.14
N ARG A 354 -2.85 -8.97 -10.57
CA ARG A 354 -4.17 -9.60 -10.52
C ARG A 354 -4.71 -9.84 -11.92
N SER A 355 -5.12 -11.07 -12.18
CA SER A 355 -5.70 -11.45 -13.48
C SER A 355 -7.11 -10.90 -13.66
N LYS A 356 -7.46 -10.57 -14.90
CA LYS A 356 -8.86 -10.38 -15.32
C LYS A 356 -9.50 -11.73 -15.53
N GLY A 357 -10.71 -11.90 -14.99
CA GLY A 357 -11.48 -13.13 -15.10
C GLY A 357 -12.80 -12.91 -15.83
N PHE A 358 -13.25 -13.92 -16.57
CA PHE A 358 -14.61 -13.97 -17.12
C PHE A 358 -15.22 -15.30 -16.74
N VAL A 359 -16.41 -15.25 -16.18
CA VAL A 359 -17.16 -16.43 -15.72
C VAL A 359 -18.52 -16.44 -16.38
N PHE A 360 -18.84 -17.52 -17.07
CA PHE A 360 -20.20 -17.83 -17.49
C PHE A 360 -20.76 -18.91 -16.56
N GLY A 361 -21.96 -18.70 -16.02
CA GLY A 361 -22.56 -19.64 -15.11
C GLY A 361 -24.06 -19.82 -15.31
N ILE A 362 -24.52 -20.96 -14.85
CA ILE A 362 -25.94 -21.37 -14.85
C ILE A 362 -26.27 -21.73 -13.40
N ASN A 363 -27.32 -21.14 -12.87
CA ASN A 363 -27.85 -21.48 -11.55
C ASN A 363 -29.24 -22.12 -11.75
N LEU A 364 -29.38 -23.41 -11.40
CA LEU A 364 -30.59 -24.16 -11.47
C LEU A 364 -31.01 -24.65 -10.09
N SER A 365 -32.23 -24.28 -9.69
CA SER A 365 -32.90 -24.76 -8.48
C SER A 365 -34.18 -25.45 -8.88
N LEU A 366 -34.40 -26.68 -8.41
CA LEU A 366 -35.55 -27.52 -8.72
C LEU A 366 -36.46 -27.67 -7.51
#